data_82df7d2f9e0c2f2101627a9bd3449ed0
#
_entry.id   82df7d2f9e0c2f2101627a9bd3449ed0
#
_cell.length_a   1.000
_cell.length_b   1.000
_cell.length_c   1.000
_cell.angle_alpha   90.00
_cell.angle_beta   90.00
_cell.angle_gamma   90.00
#
_symmetry.space_group_name_H-M   'P 1'
#
loop_
_entity.id
_entity.type
_entity.pdbx_description
1 polymer ?
#
loop_
_entity_poly.entity_id
_entity_poly.type
_entity_poly.pdbx_seq_one_letter_code
_entity_poly.pdbx_strand_id
1 'polypeptide(L)'
;LPAILTGDFNVDQTHQSYDAFVSKGVLCDSYEKCDFRYATNGTFNDFDPNSFTESRIDHVFVSPSFHVKRYGVLTDTYRSIVGNGEKKNANDCPEEIDIKVYQARTPSDHFPVKVELEFDQHRQK
;
A
#
# COMPACT_ATOMS: atom_id res chain seq x y z
N LEU A 1 0.85 14.33 23.98
CA LEU A 1 1.70 14.69 22.85
C LEU A 1 1.22 13.98 21.58
N PRO A 2 1.24 14.67 20.44
CA PRO A 2 0.95 14.00 19.16
C PRO A 2 2.01 12.93 18.87
N ALA A 3 1.55 11.79 18.37
CA ALA A 3 2.45 10.67 18.06
C ALA A 3 2.03 9.97 16.78
N ILE A 4 3.03 9.52 16.03
CA ILE A 4 2.88 8.67 14.86
C ILE A 4 3.82 7.49 15.04
N LEU A 5 3.29 6.28 14.94
CA LEU A 5 4.07 5.05 15.03
C LEU A 5 3.91 4.28 13.73
N THR A 6 5.02 4.05 13.04
CA THR A 6 5.03 3.34 11.76
C THR A 6 5.98 2.16 11.80
N GLY A 7 5.69 1.16 10.99
CA GLY A 7 6.63 0.07 10.77
C GLY A 7 5.97 -1.20 10.27
N ASP A 8 6.84 -2.18 10.00
CA ASP A 8 6.46 -3.56 9.77
C ASP A 8 6.42 -4.27 11.11
N PHE A 9 5.23 -4.66 11.55
CA PHE A 9 5.03 -5.32 12.84
C PHE A 9 4.98 -6.84 12.73
N ASN A 10 5.06 -7.37 11.50
CA ASN A 10 4.95 -8.80 11.20
C ASN A 10 3.67 -9.45 11.74
N VAL A 11 2.67 -8.65 12.07
CA VAL A 11 1.34 -9.09 12.49
C VAL A 11 0.30 -8.24 11.78
N ASP A 12 -0.77 -8.88 11.38
CA ASP A 12 -1.85 -8.17 10.71
C ASP A 12 -2.94 -7.70 11.69
N GLN A 13 -3.98 -7.10 11.14
CA GLN A 13 -5.08 -6.51 11.91
C GLN A 13 -5.91 -7.54 12.69
N THR A 14 -5.73 -8.82 12.44
CA THR A 14 -6.46 -9.90 13.15
C THR A 14 -5.70 -10.44 14.35
N HIS A 15 -4.45 -10.04 14.52
CA HIS A 15 -3.59 -10.55 15.59
C HIS A 15 -3.82 -9.78 16.90
N GLN A 16 -3.70 -10.50 18.04
CA GLN A 16 -3.90 -9.87 19.35
C GLN A 16 -2.89 -8.75 19.65
N SER A 17 -1.68 -8.82 19.09
CA SER A 17 -0.69 -7.75 19.23
C SER A 17 -1.15 -6.44 18.61
N TYR A 18 -1.89 -6.50 17.49
CA TYR A 18 -2.51 -5.32 16.91
C TYR A 18 -3.49 -4.68 17.89
N ASP A 19 -4.32 -5.47 18.53
CA ASP A 19 -5.28 -4.97 19.53
C ASP A 19 -4.61 -4.26 20.67
N ALA A 20 -3.41 -4.68 21.06
CA ALA A 20 -2.66 -4.05 22.14
C ALA A 20 -2.28 -2.60 21.81
N PHE A 21 -2.09 -2.27 20.52
CA PHE A 21 -1.80 -0.89 20.11
C PHE A 21 -3.03 0.01 20.11
N VAL A 22 -4.20 -0.53 19.78
CA VAL A 22 -5.40 0.29 19.52
C VAL A 22 -6.43 0.24 20.65
N SER A 23 -6.39 -0.75 21.53
CA SER A 23 -7.44 -1.01 22.51
C SER A 23 -7.60 0.08 23.58
N LYS A 24 -6.54 0.83 23.85
CA LYS A 24 -6.55 1.89 24.90
C LYS A 24 -6.90 3.27 24.38
N GLY A 25 -7.12 3.42 23.08
CA GLY A 25 -7.48 4.71 22.48
C GLY A 25 -6.35 5.74 22.43
N VAL A 26 -5.12 5.38 22.82
CA VAL A 26 -3.95 6.25 22.75
C VAL A 26 -3.46 6.38 21.31
N LEU A 27 -3.52 5.28 20.58
CA LEU A 27 -3.20 5.22 19.16
C LEU A 27 -4.40 4.67 18.38
N CYS A 28 -4.57 5.16 17.18
CA CYS A 28 -5.61 4.73 16.25
C CYS A 28 -4.96 4.23 14.97
N ASP A 29 -5.51 3.17 14.39
CA ASP A 29 -5.08 2.72 13.07
C ASP A 29 -5.55 3.70 12.01
N SER A 30 -4.61 4.25 11.24
CA SER A 30 -4.93 5.20 10.18
C SER A 30 -5.81 4.59 9.09
N TYR A 31 -5.71 3.27 8.87
CA TYR A 31 -6.58 2.55 7.94
C TYR A 31 -8.05 2.66 8.35
N GLU A 32 -8.34 2.49 9.63
CA GLU A 32 -9.71 2.54 10.16
C GLU A 32 -10.23 3.97 10.28
N LYS A 33 -9.34 4.94 10.53
CA LYS A 33 -9.71 6.32 10.88
C LYS A 33 -9.86 7.23 9.66
N CYS A 34 -9.38 6.85 8.49
CA CYS A 34 -9.31 7.72 7.33
C CYS A 34 -10.69 8.07 6.75
N ASP A 35 -10.80 9.26 6.19
CA ASP A 35 -11.98 9.70 5.46
C ASP A 35 -12.10 8.98 4.11
N PHE A 36 -10.97 8.76 3.46
CA PHE A 36 -10.90 8.09 2.16
C PHE A 36 -9.80 7.03 2.18
N ARG A 37 -10.12 5.86 1.65
CA ARG A 37 -9.21 4.71 1.64
C ARG A 37 -9.10 4.13 0.24
N TYR A 38 -7.86 3.93 -0.21
CA TYR A 38 -7.57 3.17 -1.42
C TYR A 38 -6.56 2.08 -1.07
N ALA A 39 -7.08 0.91 -0.73
CA ALA A 39 -6.29 -0.22 -0.28
C ALA A 39 -6.92 -1.52 -0.78
N THR A 40 -6.70 -1.81 -2.07
CA THR A 40 -7.26 -3.01 -2.72
C THR A 40 -6.46 -4.27 -2.40
N ASN A 41 -5.33 -4.13 -1.72
CA ASN A 41 -4.44 -5.24 -1.38
C ASN A 41 -3.87 -5.00 0.03
N GLY A 42 -3.41 -6.08 0.66
CA GLY A 42 -2.58 -5.99 1.85
C GLY A 42 -1.19 -5.45 1.54
N THR A 43 -0.31 -5.45 2.54
CA THR A 43 0.98 -4.75 2.43
C THR A 43 2.17 -5.63 2.07
N PHE A 44 2.02 -6.94 2.11
CA PHE A 44 3.09 -7.89 1.78
C PHE A 44 2.82 -8.58 0.45
N ASN A 45 3.83 -8.65 -0.42
CA ASN A 45 3.68 -9.23 -1.76
C ASN A 45 4.67 -10.34 -2.10
N ASP A 46 5.72 -10.53 -1.30
CA ASP A 46 6.77 -11.54 -1.52
C ASP A 46 7.41 -11.46 -2.91
N PHE A 47 7.56 -10.24 -3.44
CA PHE A 47 8.04 -9.95 -4.80
C PHE A 47 7.18 -10.55 -5.91
N ASP A 48 5.95 -10.97 -5.60
CA ASP A 48 5.00 -11.47 -6.58
C ASP A 48 4.00 -10.38 -6.96
N PRO A 49 4.06 -9.83 -8.18
CA PRO A 49 3.15 -8.76 -8.60
C PRO A 49 1.69 -9.22 -8.72
N ASN A 50 1.45 -10.53 -8.74
CA ASN A 50 0.12 -11.11 -8.78
C ASN A 50 -0.40 -11.50 -7.39
N SER A 51 0.38 -11.25 -6.34
CA SER A 51 -0.02 -11.57 -4.97
C SER A 51 -1.20 -10.72 -4.53
N PHE A 52 -2.20 -11.37 -3.97
CA PHE A 52 -3.33 -10.70 -3.35
C PHE A 52 -3.50 -11.21 -1.93
N THR A 53 -3.62 -10.29 -0.99
CA THR A 53 -3.90 -10.60 0.41
C THR A 53 -4.69 -9.45 1.03
N GLU A 54 -5.44 -9.75 2.07
CA GLU A 54 -6.10 -8.73 2.89
C GLU A 54 -5.28 -8.39 4.14
N SER A 55 -4.18 -9.10 4.38
CA SER A 55 -3.31 -8.88 5.55
C SER A 55 -2.49 -7.62 5.42
N ARG A 56 -2.60 -6.74 6.42
CA ARG A 56 -1.78 -5.54 6.55
C ARG A 56 -0.81 -5.75 7.71
N ILE A 57 0.47 -5.95 7.41
CA ILE A 57 1.51 -6.13 8.42
C ILE A 57 2.33 -4.86 8.64
N ASP A 58 2.21 -3.89 7.74
CA ASP A 58 2.79 -2.56 7.87
C ASP A 58 1.69 -1.61 8.31
N HIS A 59 1.90 -0.94 9.43
CA HIS A 59 0.87 -0.12 10.05
C HIS A 59 1.36 1.31 10.25
N VAL A 60 0.44 2.24 10.17
CA VAL A 60 0.63 3.63 10.57
C VAL A 60 -0.42 3.93 11.64
N PHE A 61 0.04 3.98 12.89
CA PHE A 61 -0.80 4.35 14.01
C PHE A 61 -0.60 5.83 14.34
N VAL A 62 -1.69 6.51 14.63
CA VAL A 62 -1.66 7.93 14.94
C VAL A 62 -2.42 8.21 16.22
N SER A 63 -1.96 9.23 16.95
CA SER A 63 -2.71 9.71 18.11
C SER A 63 -3.98 10.43 17.67
N PRO A 64 -5.00 10.56 18.57
CA PRO A 64 -6.28 11.18 18.22
C PRO A 64 -6.20 12.64 17.75
N SER A 65 -5.08 13.32 17.98
CA SER A 65 -4.90 14.70 17.54
C SER A 65 -4.73 14.86 16.04
N PHE A 66 -4.55 13.76 15.30
CA PHE A 66 -4.45 13.80 13.85
C PHE A 66 -5.78 13.46 13.21
N HIS A 67 -6.14 14.21 12.19
CA HIS A 67 -7.18 13.86 11.24
C HIS A 67 -6.55 13.10 10.08
N VAL A 68 -7.00 11.88 9.84
CA VAL A 68 -6.51 11.07 8.73
C VAL A 68 -7.39 11.32 7.51
N LYS A 69 -6.86 12.04 6.55
CA LYS A 69 -7.61 12.40 5.34
C LYS A 69 -7.68 11.24 4.37
N ARG A 70 -6.54 10.65 4.06
CA ARG A 70 -6.44 9.55 3.09
C ARG A 70 -5.46 8.50 3.56
N TYR A 71 -5.78 7.27 3.23
CA TYR A 71 -4.94 6.11 3.41
C TYR A 71 -4.84 5.35 2.09
N GLY A 72 -3.64 4.94 1.71
CA GLY A 72 -3.44 4.16 0.51
C GLY A 72 -2.34 3.13 0.66
N VAL A 73 -2.52 1.99 0.00
CA VAL A 73 -1.47 1.01 -0.23
C VAL A 73 -1.07 1.15 -1.70
N LEU A 74 0.20 1.50 -1.93
CA LEU A 74 0.71 1.80 -3.26
C LEU A 74 1.15 0.49 -3.92
N THR A 75 0.33 -0.02 -4.82
CA THR A 75 0.56 -1.31 -5.48
C THR A 75 1.23 -1.17 -6.83
N ASP A 76 1.91 -0.05 -7.06
CA ASP A 76 2.60 0.23 -8.31
C ASP A 76 3.68 -0.82 -8.59
N THR A 77 3.75 -1.24 -9.84
CA THR A 77 4.77 -2.14 -10.34
C THR A 77 5.60 -1.45 -11.41
N TYR A 78 6.77 -1.98 -11.67
CA TYR A 78 7.54 -1.62 -12.85
C TYR A 78 7.65 -2.83 -13.77
N ARG A 79 8.07 -2.60 -15.01
CA ARG A 79 8.20 -3.67 -16.00
C ARG A 79 9.62 -3.80 -16.44
N SER A 80 10.08 -5.06 -16.55
CA SER A 80 11.35 -5.40 -17.17
C SER A 80 11.10 -6.19 -18.44
N ILE A 81 11.98 -6.00 -19.43
CA ILE A 81 11.93 -6.75 -20.67
C ILE A 81 12.56 -8.11 -20.40
N VAL A 82 11.82 -9.19 -20.67
CA VAL A 82 12.29 -10.57 -20.45
C VAL A 82 12.54 -11.30 -21.76
N GLY A 83 12.23 -10.69 -22.90
CA GLY A 83 12.50 -11.27 -24.21
C GLY A 83 11.97 -10.38 -25.33
N ASN A 84 12.32 -10.78 -26.57
CA ASN A 84 11.74 -10.18 -27.76
C ASN A 84 10.50 -11.00 -28.13
N GLY A 85 9.39 -10.29 -28.27
CA GLY A 85 8.17 -10.88 -28.81
C GLY A 85 8.24 -11.02 -30.32
N GLU A 86 7.17 -11.57 -30.89
CA GLU A 86 7.03 -11.67 -32.34
C GLU A 86 6.81 -10.30 -32.94
N LYS A 87 7.38 -10.09 -34.14
CA LYS A 87 7.03 -8.96 -34.97
C LYS A 87 5.67 -9.23 -35.60
N LYS A 88 4.77 -8.27 -35.47
CA LYS A 88 3.43 -8.37 -36.03
C LYS A 88 3.14 -7.21 -36.95
N ASN A 89 2.54 -7.53 -38.11
CA ASN A 89 1.88 -6.54 -38.94
C ASN A 89 0.42 -6.45 -38.50
N ALA A 90 0.02 -5.30 -37.99
CA ALA A 90 -1.41 -5.03 -37.84
C ALA A 90 -2.01 -4.72 -39.21
N ASN A 91 -3.24 -5.17 -39.48
CA ASN A 91 -3.87 -5.02 -40.78
C ASN A 91 -4.02 -3.56 -41.24
N ASP A 92 -4.03 -2.63 -40.30
CA ASP A 92 -4.20 -1.19 -40.56
C ASP A 92 -2.87 -0.43 -40.41
N CYS A 93 -1.77 -1.14 -40.20
CA CYS A 93 -0.45 -0.55 -40.00
C CYS A 93 0.49 -1.09 -41.08
N PRO A 94 1.07 -0.24 -41.93
CA PRO A 94 1.95 -0.69 -43.04
C PRO A 94 3.33 -1.16 -42.55
N GLU A 95 3.68 -0.91 -41.28
CA GLU A 95 4.97 -1.27 -40.72
C GLU A 95 4.85 -2.39 -39.70
N GLU A 96 5.89 -3.22 -39.61
CA GLU A 96 5.97 -4.25 -38.58
C GLU A 96 6.06 -3.60 -37.17
N ILE A 97 5.29 -4.14 -36.25
CA ILE A 97 5.33 -3.71 -34.85
C ILE A 97 6.22 -4.67 -34.07
N ASP A 98 7.27 -4.14 -33.47
CA ASP A 98 8.11 -4.87 -32.53
C ASP A 98 7.38 -4.98 -31.18
N ILE A 99 6.99 -6.19 -30.82
CA ILE A 99 6.34 -6.45 -29.53
C ILE A 99 7.39 -7.02 -28.58
N LYS A 100 7.66 -6.29 -27.50
CA LYS A 100 8.51 -6.74 -26.42
C LYS A 100 7.68 -7.52 -25.40
N VAL A 101 8.30 -8.55 -24.81
CA VAL A 101 7.69 -9.28 -23.70
C VAL A 101 8.14 -8.63 -22.40
N TYR A 102 7.20 -8.20 -21.59
CA TYR A 102 7.45 -7.54 -20.31
C TYR A 102 7.00 -8.43 -19.17
N GLN A 103 7.71 -8.32 -18.06
CA GLN A 103 7.31 -8.91 -16.80
C GLN A 103 7.11 -7.80 -15.78
N ALA A 104 5.97 -7.83 -15.09
CA ALA A 104 5.72 -6.92 -13.97
C ALA A 104 6.58 -7.34 -12.78
N ARG A 105 7.13 -6.36 -12.09
CA ARG A 105 7.94 -6.56 -10.89
C ARG A 105 7.54 -5.57 -9.82
N THR A 106 7.69 -5.97 -8.57
CA THR A 106 7.48 -5.08 -7.43
C THR A 106 8.84 -4.53 -6.95
N PRO A 107 8.92 -3.23 -6.61
CA PRO A 107 10.16 -2.63 -6.11
C PRO A 107 10.63 -3.19 -4.77
N SER A 108 9.72 -3.76 -3.98
CA SER A 108 9.98 -4.33 -2.65
C SER A 108 9.03 -5.49 -2.43
N ASP A 109 9.33 -6.36 -1.49
CA ASP A 109 8.43 -7.42 -1.05
C ASP A 109 7.27 -6.88 -0.18
N HIS A 110 7.30 -5.60 0.15
CA HIS A 110 6.19 -4.88 0.76
C HIS A 110 5.71 -3.77 -0.17
N PHE A 111 4.40 -3.52 -0.18
CA PHE A 111 3.84 -2.33 -0.79
C PHE A 111 3.94 -1.15 0.17
N PRO A 112 4.34 0.04 -0.30
CA PRO A 112 4.35 1.22 0.55
C PRO A 112 2.96 1.59 1.04
N VAL A 113 2.89 2.06 2.27
CA VAL A 113 1.67 2.64 2.83
C VAL A 113 1.82 4.15 2.85
N LYS A 114 0.86 4.85 2.25
CA LYS A 114 0.83 6.31 2.24
C LYS A 114 -0.37 6.80 3.04
N VAL A 115 -0.11 7.72 3.97
CA VAL A 115 -1.16 8.32 4.80
C VAL A 115 -1.02 9.84 4.73
N GLU A 116 -2.12 10.52 4.46
CA GLU A 116 -2.20 11.97 4.51
C GLU A 116 -2.87 12.39 5.82
N LEU A 117 -2.14 13.15 6.61
CA LEU A 117 -2.56 13.59 7.93
C LEU A 117 -2.73 15.09 7.97
N GLU A 118 -3.69 15.53 8.78
CA GLU A 118 -3.86 16.91 9.15
C GLU A 118 -3.81 17.00 10.67
N PHE A 119 -2.98 17.91 11.17
CA PHE A 119 -2.87 18.11 12.60
C PHE A 119 -3.99 19.04 13.06
N ASP A 120 -4.82 18.54 13.95
CA ASP A 120 -5.96 19.29 14.46
C ASP A 120 -5.66 19.75 15.89
N GLN A 121 -5.26 21.01 16.02
CA GLN A 121 -4.97 21.60 17.32
C GLN A 121 -6.18 21.66 18.24
N HIS A 122 -7.39 21.69 17.69
CA HIS A 122 -8.63 21.74 18.48
C HIS A 122 -8.97 20.40 19.13
N ARG A 123 -8.36 19.30 18.67
CA ARG A 123 -8.60 17.97 19.23
C ARG A 123 -7.61 17.59 20.33
N GLN A 124 -6.69 18.48 20.70
CA GLN A 124 -5.67 18.23 21.72
C GLN A 124 -6.15 18.37 23.16
N LYS A 125 -7.35 18.79 23.36
CA LYS A 125 -7.87 19.04 24.72
C LYS A 125 -8.27 17.76 25.42
#